data_87633c09e5b66986cefd44810934887c
#
_entry.id   87633c09e5b66986cefd44810934887c
#
_cell.length_a   1.000
_cell.length_b   1.000
_cell.length_c   1.000
_cell.angle_alpha   90.00
_cell.angle_beta   90.00
_cell.angle_gamma   90.00
#
_symmetry.space_group_name_H-M   'P 1'
#
loop_
_entity.id
_entity.type
_entity.pdbx_description
1 polymer ?
#
loop_
_entity_poly.entity_id
_entity_poly.type
_entity_poly.pdbx_seq_one_letter_code
_entity_poly.pdbx_strand_id
1 'polypeptide(L)'
;MQHRSSYTMNLLAAMLGIACCFSSLAQSISPNYEFRGVWVATVENIDWPKSKQLSPEEQRASFIRLLDMHQKNGMNAIVMQVRPSGDAFYPSTLEPWSEYLTGKQGLAPDPYYDPLEFMIKETHQRGMEFHAWLNPYRAVFNITRSSIAPNHPTLQHPDWFLVYGDKKYFNPGLPEVRKFTVAVVKDLVKRYDIDAVHMDDYFYPYRIPNKEFPDEKTFQLLGKGMNKDDWRRSNCDSIILNLHHAIREVKPAVKFGISPFGVWRNLSQDPMGSNTKAGQTNYDDLYADILLWLQKGWIDYVVPQLYWERGHALADYSVLLKWWNDNSYGRQLYIGQGFYRAGSNAGWKNPNELPAQIKELRSYRNTQGSVYFSSKSFDNNPNGWCDSLRNNYYKYPALVPAMPWIDDSSPDAPRVTKKEGRSYEVVYNGQEVIKGIGLLVVAPGKEARFIDAQLIEVFPQRNRITLQLDQYPETNGNRSFVVSIDKGNNVSPLTELK
;
A
#
# COMPACT_ATOMS: atom_id res chain seq x y z
N MET A 1 39.46 -34.77 69.28
CA MET A 1 39.81 -33.36 69.24
C MET A 1 39.25 -32.81 67.95
N GLN A 2 38.04 -32.35 67.97
CA GLN A 2 37.52 -31.01 68.21
C GLN A 2 37.68 -30.09 67.05
N HIS A 3 36.48 -29.80 66.49
CA HIS A 3 35.90 -28.46 66.15
C HIS A 3 36.74 -27.47 65.38
N ARG A 4 36.26 -27.24 64.22
CA ARG A 4 36.04 -25.93 63.54
C ARG A 4 35.70 -26.22 62.03
N SER A 5 34.74 -25.78 61.34
CA SER A 5 33.95 -24.59 61.48
C SER A 5 32.80 -24.59 60.45
N SER A 6 31.62 -24.39 60.93
CA SER A 6 30.39 -24.18 60.13
C SER A 6 30.04 -22.70 60.18
N TYR A 7 30.75 -21.84 59.43
CA TYR A 7 30.36 -20.41 59.28
C TYR A 7 30.64 -19.76 57.91
N THR A 8 31.06 -20.52 56.91
CA THR A 8 31.36 -19.96 55.59
C THR A 8 30.37 -20.33 54.50
N MET A 9 29.23 -20.96 54.83
CA MET A 9 28.25 -21.38 53.81
C MET A 9 26.96 -20.55 53.75
N ASN A 10 26.81 -19.53 54.61
CA ASN A 10 25.58 -18.71 54.65
C ASN A 10 25.72 -17.30 54.06
N LEU A 11 26.88 -16.93 53.52
CA LEU A 11 27.07 -15.62 52.85
C LEU A 11 27.04 -15.68 51.30
N LEU A 12 27.07 -16.86 50.69
CA LEU A 12 26.96 -16.99 49.24
C LEU A 12 25.50 -17.16 48.73
N ALA A 13 24.57 -17.48 49.63
CA ALA A 13 23.14 -17.65 49.28
C ALA A 13 22.35 -16.32 49.27
N ALA A 14 22.91 -15.24 49.83
CA ALA A 14 22.22 -13.93 49.90
C ALA A 14 22.56 -12.96 48.75
N MET A 15 23.54 -13.27 47.87
CA MET A 15 23.89 -12.45 46.71
C MET A 15 23.36 -12.99 45.37
N LEU A 16 22.68 -14.13 45.34
CA LEU A 16 22.05 -14.67 44.13
C LEU A 16 20.53 -14.34 44.02
N GLY A 17 19.99 -13.59 44.97
CA GLY A 17 18.55 -13.31 45.05
C GLY A 17 18.07 -11.96 44.53
N ILE A 18 18.96 -11.09 43.98
CA ILE A 18 18.56 -9.72 43.52
C ILE A 18 18.98 -9.45 42.06
N ALA A 19 19.20 -10.50 41.28
CA ALA A 19 19.36 -10.37 39.82
C ALA A 19 18.08 -10.80 39.07
N CYS A 20 16.90 -10.57 39.67
CA CYS A 20 15.62 -10.76 39.01
C CYS A 20 14.99 -9.45 38.63
N CYS A 21 14.77 -9.32 37.31
CA CYS A 21 13.71 -8.49 36.69
C CYS A 21 13.91 -6.98 36.71
N PHE A 22 14.96 -6.50 36.06
CA PHE A 22 14.79 -5.36 35.18
C PHE A 22 14.94 -5.84 33.71
N SER A 23 14.04 -6.74 33.28
CA SER A 23 13.61 -6.70 31.89
C SER A 23 12.86 -5.40 31.75
N SER A 24 13.58 -4.29 31.54
CA SER A 24 12.98 -3.14 30.90
C SER A 24 12.45 -3.69 29.58
N LEU A 25 11.15 -3.90 29.50
CA LEU A 25 10.44 -3.89 28.24
C LEU A 25 10.84 -2.56 27.60
N ALA A 26 11.91 -2.57 26.81
CA ALA A 26 12.16 -1.52 25.86
C ALA A 26 10.89 -1.50 25.03
N GLN A 27 9.99 -0.59 25.38
CA GLN A 27 8.78 -0.35 24.64
C GLN A 27 9.27 0.00 23.25
N SER A 28 9.14 -0.92 22.29
CA SER A 28 9.61 -0.69 20.94
C SER A 28 8.86 0.54 20.45
N ILE A 29 9.60 1.63 20.24
CA ILE A 29 9.07 2.86 19.67
C ILE A 29 8.35 2.45 18.38
N SER A 30 7.09 2.85 18.21
CA SER A 30 6.38 2.62 16.95
C SER A 30 7.14 3.32 15.83
N PRO A 31 7.30 2.71 14.65
CA PRO A 31 8.03 3.34 13.57
C PRO A 31 7.32 4.63 13.15
N ASN A 32 8.08 5.72 13.02
CA ASN A 32 7.55 7.00 12.52
C ASN A 32 7.32 6.98 11.00
N TYR A 33 8.00 6.08 10.29
CA TYR A 33 7.77 5.77 8.88
C TYR A 33 7.35 4.33 8.74
N GLU A 34 6.14 4.10 8.25
CA GLU A 34 5.60 2.77 7.94
C GLU A 34 4.40 2.92 7.00
N PHE A 35 4.43 2.29 5.85
CA PHE A 35 3.27 2.23 4.98
C PHE A 35 2.19 1.33 5.57
N ARG A 36 0.98 1.84 5.74
CA ARG A 36 -0.17 1.16 6.33
C ARG A 36 -1.36 1.31 5.39
N GLY A 37 -1.33 0.55 4.30
CA GLY A 37 -2.32 0.66 3.24
C GLY A 37 -3.42 -0.37 3.33
N VAL A 38 -4.55 -0.09 2.67
CA VAL A 38 -5.64 -1.04 2.48
C VAL A 38 -6.15 -0.96 1.06
N TRP A 39 -6.36 -2.13 0.43
CA TRP A 39 -7.02 -2.21 -0.87
C TRP A 39 -8.53 -2.07 -0.73
N VAL A 40 -9.10 -1.26 -1.64
CA VAL A 40 -10.54 -1.08 -1.80
C VAL A 40 -10.91 -1.47 -3.24
N ALA A 41 -11.42 -2.68 -3.41
CA ALA A 41 -11.79 -3.22 -4.71
C ALA A 41 -13.21 -2.80 -5.09
N THR A 42 -13.38 -2.32 -6.32
CA THR A 42 -14.68 -1.91 -6.87
C THR A 42 -15.30 -2.97 -7.78
N VAL A 43 -14.47 -3.80 -8.41
CA VAL A 43 -14.94 -4.90 -9.25
C VAL A 43 -15.90 -5.80 -8.48
N GLU A 44 -17.02 -6.19 -9.10
CA GLU A 44 -18.06 -7.00 -8.46
C GLU A 44 -18.58 -6.42 -7.12
N ASN A 45 -18.39 -5.11 -6.90
CA ASN A 45 -18.79 -4.42 -5.66
C ASN A 45 -18.21 -5.09 -4.39
N ILE A 46 -16.95 -5.58 -4.48
CA ILE A 46 -16.28 -6.32 -3.39
C ILE A 46 -16.23 -5.48 -2.12
N ASP A 47 -15.71 -4.26 -2.20
CA ASP A 47 -15.52 -3.37 -1.06
C ASP A 47 -16.39 -2.11 -1.14
N TRP A 48 -16.32 -1.38 -2.28
CA TRP A 48 -17.04 -0.12 -2.49
C TRP A 48 -17.34 0.13 -3.98
N PRO A 49 -18.53 0.67 -4.32
CA PRO A 49 -19.70 0.73 -3.44
C PRO A 49 -20.22 -0.68 -3.17
N LYS A 50 -20.81 -0.93 -2.00
CA LYS A 50 -21.30 -2.28 -1.62
C LYS A 50 -22.50 -2.74 -2.48
N SER A 51 -23.13 -1.83 -3.18
CA SER A 51 -24.19 -2.09 -4.16
C SER A 51 -24.15 -1.05 -5.24
N LYS A 52 -24.38 -1.50 -6.48
CA LYS A 52 -24.55 -0.64 -7.66
C LYS A 52 -25.87 0.11 -7.71
N GLN A 53 -26.71 -0.02 -6.67
CA GLN A 53 -28.00 0.65 -6.54
C GLN A 53 -27.96 1.81 -5.53
N LEU A 54 -26.81 2.07 -4.90
CA LEU A 54 -26.67 3.18 -3.96
C LEU A 54 -26.80 4.53 -4.67
N SER A 55 -27.56 5.43 -4.06
CA SER A 55 -27.59 6.83 -4.50
C SER A 55 -26.23 7.51 -4.32
N PRO A 56 -25.94 8.62 -5.02
CA PRO A 56 -24.70 9.38 -4.84
C PRO A 56 -24.45 9.81 -3.38
N GLU A 57 -25.50 10.14 -2.62
CA GLU A 57 -25.42 10.46 -1.18
C GLU A 57 -24.96 9.24 -0.37
N GLU A 58 -25.56 8.08 -0.61
CA GLU A 58 -25.21 6.83 0.07
C GLU A 58 -23.80 6.37 -0.30
N GLN A 59 -23.39 6.53 -1.57
CA GLN A 59 -22.04 6.26 -2.02
C GLN A 59 -21.02 7.11 -1.24
N ARG A 60 -21.22 8.44 -1.19
CA ARG A 60 -20.36 9.36 -0.44
C ARG A 60 -20.34 9.03 1.05
N ALA A 61 -21.51 8.85 1.68
CA ALA A 61 -21.60 8.52 3.09
C ALA A 61 -20.93 7.18 3.42
N SER A 62 -21.06 6.18 2.56
CA SER A 62 -20.40 4.87 2.75
C SER A 62 -18.88 4.95 2.62
N PHE A 63 -18.37 5.78 1.69
CA PHE A 63 -16.94 5.99 1.53
C PHE A 63 -16.34 6.74 2.75
N ILE A 64 -17.02 7.77 3.26
CA ILE A 64 -16.61 8.46 4.50
C ILE A 64 -16.51 7.46 5.66
N ARG A 65 -17.52 6.61 5.88
CA ARG A 65 -17.47 5.59 6.93
C ARG A 65 -16.32 4.59 6.76
N LEU A 66 -16.02 4.20 5.51
CA LEU A 66 -14.88 3.35 5.17
C LEU A 66 -13.56 4.03 5.57
N LEU A 67 -13.38 5.29 5.23
CA LEU A 67 -12.18 6.05 5.60
C LEU A 67 -12.03 6.22 7.11
N ASP A 68 -13.13 6.56 7.81
CA ASP A 68 -13.12 6.72 9.27
C ASP A 68 -12.76 5.41 9.99
N MET A 69 -13.25 4.27 9.49
CA MET A 69 -12.89 2.95 9.98
C MET A 69 -11.38 2.69 9.81
N HIS A 70 -10.82 2.99 8.64
CA HIS A 70 -9.40 2.75 8.37
C HIS A 70 -8.50 3.73 9.12
N GLN A 71 -8.86 5.00 9.21
CA GLN A 71 -8.15 5.97 10.04
C GLN A 71 -8.11 5.52 11.52
N LYS A 72 -9.25 5.07 12.06
CA LYS A 72 -9.33 4.51 13.43
C LYS A 72 -8.43 3.29 13.64
N ASN A 73 -8.20 2.49 12.60
CA ASN A 73 -7.28 1.34 12.64
C ASN A 73 -5.82 1.72 12.33
N GLY A 74 -5.49 3.01 12.22
CA GLY A 74 -4.13 3.53 12.04
C GLY A 74 -3.59 3.41 10.62
N MET A 75 -4.46 3.26 9.60
CA MET A 75 -4.06 3.28 8.19
C MET A 75 -3.69 4.69 7.75
N ASN A 76 -2.73 4.79 6.83
CA ASN A 76 -2.25 6.05 6.26
C ASN A 76 -2.27 6.09 4.72
N ALA A 77 -2.82 5.05 4.08
CA ALA A 77 -3.02 5.02 2.64
C ALA A 77 -4.22 4.15 2.23
N ILE A 78 -4.93 4.59 1.18
CA ILE A 78 -5.98 3.84 0.50
C ILE A 78 -5.51 3.49 -0.90
N VAL A 79 -5.56 2.19 -1.27
CA VAL A 79 -5.30 1.72 -2.63
C VAL A 79 -6.64 1.41 -3.28
N MET A 80 -7.21 2.43 -3.94
CA MET A 80 -8.59 2.42 -4.46
C MET A 80 -8.65 2.00 -5.92
N GLN A 81 -9.41 0.96 -6.23
CA GLN A 81 -9.62 0.52 -7.60
C GLN A 81 -10.54 1.48 -8.36
N VAL A 82 -9.94 2.31 -9.22
CA VAL A 82 -10.64 3.34 -10.01
C VAL A 82 -10.89 2.95 -11.46
N ARG A 83 -10.23 1.86 -11.94
CA ARG A 83 -10.38 1.30 -13.28
C ARG A 83 -10.39 -0.24 -13.22
N PRO A 84 -11.56 -0.87 -12.98
CA PRO A 84 -11.63 -2.33 -12.80
C PRO A 84 -11.62 -3.13 -14.12
N SER A 85 -12.24 -2.65 -15.20
CA SER A 85 -12.51 -3.46 -16.41
C SER A 85 -12.68 -2.62 -17.68
N GLY A 86 -11.68 -1.82 -18.06
CA GLY A 86 -11.80 -0.94 -19.24
C GLY A 86 -12.89 0.11 -19.10
N ASP A 87 -13.18 0.50 -17.88
CA ASP A 87 -14.18 1.47 -17.47
C ASP A 87 -13.68 2.25 -16.24
N ALA A 88 -14.32 3.36 -15.90
CA ALA A 88 -13.80 4.31 -14.94
C ALA A 88 -14.81 4.67 -13.83
N PHE A 89 -14.30 4.95 -12.63
CA PHE A 89 -15.04 5.56 -11.52
C PHE A 89 -14.90 7.09 -11.49
N TYR A 90 -14.66 7.67 -12.64
CA TYR A 90 -14.50 9.12 -12.84
C TYR A 90 -14.93 9.49 -14.27
N PRO A 91 -15.27 10.76 -14.55
CA PRO A 91 -15.60 11.19 -15.91
C PRO A 91 -14.35 11.05 -16.79
N SER A 92 -14.36 10.08 -17.70
CA SER A 92 -13.31 9.84 -18.69
C SER A 92 -13.86 10.04 -20.10
N THR A 93 -13.03 10.61 -20.98
CA THR A 93 -13.33 10.70 -22.42
C THR A 93 -12.83 9.47 -23.19
N LEU A 94 -12.04 8.61 -22.54
CA LEU A 94 -11.41 7.44 -23.14
C LEU A 94 -12.16 6.14 -22.86
N GLU A 95 -12.82 6.05 -21.69
CA GLU A 95 -13.51 4.87 -21.22
C GLU A 95 -14.86 5.24 -20.59
N PRO A 96 -15.88 4.36 -20.64
CA PRO A 96 -17.19 4.63 -20.07
C PRO A 96 -17.17 4.60 -18.53
N TRP A 97 -18.20 5.15 -17.91
CA TRP A 97 -18.49 4.93 -16.49
C TRP A 97 -18.64 3.45 -16.17
N SER A 98 -18.10 3.02 -15.03
CA SER A 98 -18.17 1.62 -14.61
C SER A 98 -19.60 1.19 -14.23
N GLU A 99 -19.99 -0.01 -14.65
CA GLU A 99 -21.26 -0.63 -14.24
C GLU A 99 -21.36 -0.87 -12.73
N TYR A 100 -20.22 -1.01 -12.05
CA TYR A 100 -20.19 -1.22 -10.59
C TYR A 100 -20.52 0.03 -9.79
N LEU A 101 -20.51 1.21 -10.43
CA LEU A 101 -20.88 2.46 -9.77
C LEU A 101 -22.40 2.69 -9.78
N THR A 102 -23.06 2.45 -10.94
CA THR A 102 -24.45 2.87 -11.17
C THR A 102 -25.36 1.73 -11.68
N GLY A 103 -24.82 0.53 -11.82
CA GLY A 103 -25.55 -0.65 -12.29
C GLY A 103 -25.57 -0.82 -13.80
N LYS A 104 -25.18 0.21 -14.58
CA LYS A 104 -25.11 0.12 -16.04
C LYS A 104 -23.87 0.87 -16.53
N GLN A 105 -23.03 0.21 -17.33
CA GLN A 105 -21.83 0.83 -17.88
C GLN A 105 -22.21 2.02 -18.79
N GLY A 106 -21.48 3.12 -18.67
CA GLY A 106 -21.70 4.37 -19.38
C GLY A 106 -22.69 5.32 -18.73
N LEU A 107 -23.37 4.89 -17.64
CA LEU A 107 -24.28 5.75 -16.89
C LEU A 107 -23.52 6.50 -15.79
N ALA A 108 -23.54 7.84 -15.85
CA ALA A 108 -22.99 8.68 -14.79
C ALA A 108 -23.86 8.62 -13.51
N PRO A 109 -23.30 8.97 -12.34
CA PRO A 109 -24.11 9.19 -11.13
C PRO A 109 -25.17 10.28 -11.33
N ASP A 110 -26.36 10.09 -10.77
CA ASP A 110 -27.46 11.07 -10.77
C ASP A 110 -28.06 11.19 -9.36
N PRO A 111 -27.99 12.37 -8.70
CA PRO A 111 -27.36 13.63 -9.16
C PRO A 111 -25.85 13.47 -9.41
N TYR A 112 -25.37 14.18 -10.42
CA TYR A 112 -23.97 14.10 -10.86
C TYR A 112 -22.99 14.53 -9.77
N TYR A 113 -21.92 13.77 -9.63
CA TYR A 113 -20.69 14.15 -8.91
C TYR A 113 -19.49 13.41 -9.53
N ASP A 114 -18.27 13.88 -9.26
CA ASP A 114 -17.05 13.15 -9.60
C ASP A 114 -16.61 12.30 -8.38
N PRO A 115 -16.81 10.96 -8.43
CA PRO A 115 -16.45 10.10 -7.31
C PRO A 115 -14.97 10.15 -6.97
N LEU A 116 -14.10 10.22 -7.98
CA LEU A 116 -12.65 10.18 -7.76
C LEU A 116 -12.15 11.47 -7.10
N GLU A 117 -12.60 12.64 -7.55
CA GLU A 117 -12.27 13.91 -6.91
C GLU A 117 -12.73 13.94 -5.44
N PHE A 118 -13.96 13.48 -5.19
CA PHE A 118 -14.51 13.35 -3.84
C PHE A 118 -13.67 12.41 -2.97
N MET A 119 -13.33 11.22 -3.48
CA MET A 119 -12.57 10.22 -2.73
C MET A 119 -11.16 10.71 -2.37
N ILE A 120 -10.46 11.35 -3.30
CA ILE A 120 -9.13 11.94 -3.06
C ILE A 120 -9.21 13.00 -1.96
N LYS A 121 -10.13 13.94 -2.07
CA LYS A 121 -10.32 15.01 -1.09
C LYS A 121 -10.57 14.47 0.32
N GLU A 122 -11.52 13.54 0.47
CA GLU A 122 -11.86 12.95 1.77
C GLU A 122 -10.68 12.13 2.37
N THR A 123 -9.89 11.47 1.51
CA THR A 123 -8.69 10.73 1.93
C THR A 123 -7.62 11.69 2.45
N HIS A 124 -7.32 12.75 1.70
CA HIS A 124 -6.31 13.74 2.09
C HIS A 124 -6.70 14.54 3.34
N GLN A 125 -7.99 14.84 3.56
CA GLN A 125 -8.47 15.48 4.78
C GLN A 125 -8.16 14.67 6.04
N ARG A 126 -8.00 13.35 5.91
CA ARG A 126 -7.62 12.43 6.99
C ARG A 126 -6.11 12.17 7.08
N GLY A 127 -5.30 12.88 6.28
CA GLY A 127 -3.84 12.72 6.24
C GLY A 127 -3.38 11.42 5.56
N MET A 128 -4.28 10.70 4.90
CA MET A 128 -3.97 9.46 4.18
C MET A 128 -3.60 9.75 2.72
N GLU A 129 -2.76 8.89 2.12
CA GLU A 129 -2.49 8.91 0.68
C GLU A 129 -3.56 8.16 -0.11
N PHE A 130 -3.83 8.65 -1.33
CA PHE A 130 -4.74 8.03 -2.28
C PHE A 130 -3.94 7.42 -3.45
N HIS A 131 -3.84 6.10 -3.49
CA HIS A 131 -3.22 5.35 -4.59
C HIS A 131 -4.30 4.87 -5.56
N ALA A 132 -4.28 5.39 -6.78
CA ALA A 132 -5.23 5.01 -7.81
C ALA A 132 -4.85 3.65 -8.40
N TRP A 133 -5.67 2.61 -8.13
CA TRP A 133 -5.44 1.26 -8.63
C TRP A 133 -6.19 1.04 -9.94
N LEU A 134 -5.43 0.64 -10.97
CA LEU A 134 -5.94 0.28 -12.29
C LEU A 134 -5.57 -1.17 -12.61
N ASN A 135 -6.54 -1.94 -13.15
CA ASN A 135 -6.21 -3.18 -13.85
C ASN A 135 -5.80 -2.85 -15.29
N PRO A 136 -4.58 -3.19 -15.75
CA PRO A 136 -4.09 -2.72 -17.04
C PRO A 136 -4.80 -3.33 -18.25
N TYR A 137 -5.22 -4.60 -18.16
CA TYR A 137 -5.63 -5.34 -19.37
C TYR A 137 -7.01 -5.99 -19.29
N ARG A 138 -7.70 -6.03 -18.15
CA ARG A 138 -9.06 -6.51 -18.10
C ARG A 138 -9.98 -5.51 -18.79
N ALA A 139 -10.71 -5.99 -19.82
CA ALA A 139 -11.65 -5.17 -20.57
C ALA A 139 -13.11 -5.48 -20.22
N VAL A 140 -13.44 -6.76 -20.00
CA VAL A 140 -14.77 -7.21 -19.57
C VAL A 140 -14.60 -8.26 -18.50
N PHE A 141 -15.20 -8.07 -17.34
CA PHE A 141 -15.06 -9.00 -16.21
C PHE A 141 -15.81 -10.32 -16.45
N ASN A 142 -17.00 -10.24 -17.06
CA ASN A 142 -17.77 -11.43 -17.45
C ASN A 142 -18.53 -11.17 -18.75
N ILE A 143 -18.22 -11.94 -19.80
CA ILE A 143 -18.76 -11.71 -21.16
C ILE A 143 -20.26 -11.95 -21.29
N THR A 144 -20.89 -12.65 -20.33
CA THR A 144 -22.31 -12.95 -20.35
C THR A 144 -23.15 -12.07 -19.43
N ARG A 145 -22.51 -11.43 -18.41
CA ARG A 145 -23.23 -10.66 -17.37
C ARG A 145 -22.92 -9.17 -17.36
N SER A 146 -21.70 -8.78 -17.76
CA SER A 146 -21.31 -7.38 -17.76
C SER A 146 -22.08 -6.58 -18.81
N SER A 147 -22.54 -5.40 -18.42
CA SER A 147 -23.09 -4.45 -19.38
C SER A 147 -21.98 -3.74 -20.16
N ILE A 148 -22.20 -3.52 -21.46
CA ILE A 148 -21.22 -2.85 -22.33
C ILE A 148 -21.82 -1.58 -22.91
N ALA A 149 -21.21 -0.45 -22.62
CA ALA A 149 -21.62 0.85 -23.14
C ALA A 149 -21.25 0.99 -24.64
N PRO A 150 -22.03 1.76 -25.43
CA PRO A 150 -21.75 1.95 -26.87
C PRO A 150 -20.36 2.53 -27.15
N ASN A 151 -19.83 3.34 -26.25
CA ASN A 151 -18.50 3.94 -26.34
C ASN A 151 -17.38 3.11 -25.67
N HIS A 152 -17.66 1.86 -25.29
CA HIS A 152 -16.63 0.98 -24.71
C HIS A 152 -15.59 0.61 -25.78
N PRO A 153 -14.27 0.60 -25.44
CA PRO A 153 -13.21 0.27 -26.41
C PRO A 153 -13.39 -1.06 -27.13
N THR A 154 -14.03 -2.06 -26.51
CA THR A 154 -14.31 -3.37 -27.16
C THR A 154 -15.25 -3.30 -28.34
N LEU A 155 -16.05 -2.24 -28.47
CA LEU A 155 -16.92 -1.99 -29.61
C LEU A 155 -16.27 -1.08 -30.64
N GLN A 156 -15.40 -0.18 -30.21
CA GLN A 156 -14.69 0.74 -31.09
C GLN A 156 -13.47 0.09 -31.79
N HIS A 157 -12.78 -0.83 -31.09
CA HIS A 157 -11.57 -1.51 -31.54
C HIS A 157 -11.66 -3.01 -31.25
N PRO A 158 -12.55 -3.76 -31.89
CA PRO A 158 -12.78 -5.19 -31.56
C PRO A 158 -11.54 -6.07 -31.77
N ASP A 159 -10.60 -5.67 -32.61
CA ASP A 159 -9.34 -6.32 -32.91
C ASP A 159 -8.28 -6.17 -31.78
N TRP A 160 -8.49 -5.29 -30.80
CA TRP A 160 -7.61 -5.12 -29.66
C TRP A 160 -7.81 -6.15 -28.56
N PHE A 161 -8.81 -7.02 -28.66
CA PHE A 161 -9.28 -7.84 -27.55
C PHE A 161 -9.21 -9.33 -27.83
N LEU A 162 -8.93 -10.07 -26.76
CA LEU A 162 -8.90 -11.51 -26.73
C LEU A 162 -9.86 -12.05 -25.67
N VAL A 163 -10.59 -13.13 -25.99
CA VAL A 163 -11.44 -13.83 -25.03
C VAL A 163 -10.67 -14.99 -24.42
N TYR A 164 -10.58 -15.01 -23.09
CA TYR A 164 -9.94 -16.08 -22.35
C TYR A 164 -10.77 -16.42 -21.10
N GLY A 165 -11.28 -17.66 -21.07
CA GLY A 165 -12.31 -18.05 -20.10
C GLY A 165 -13.63 -17.32 -20.36
N ASP A 166 -14.17 -16.75 -19.32
CA ASP A 166 -15.40 -15.94 -19.31
C ASP A 166 -15.15 -14.43 -19.36
N LYS A 167 -13.91 -14.03 -19.66
CA LYS A 167 -13.47 -12.64 -19.65
C LYS A 167 -12.95 -12.18 -21.01
N LYS A 168 -12.94 -10.86 -21.20
CA LYS A 168 -12.28 -10.23 -22.34
C LYS A 168 -11.12 -9.38 -21.85
N TYR A 169 -9.99 -9.49 -22.51
CA TYR A 169 -8.76 -8.79 -22.16
C TYR A 169 -8.30 -7.94 -23.34
N PHE A 170 -7.73 -6.78 -23.05
CA PHE A 170 -6.88 -6.09 -24.00
C PHE A 170 -5.69 -7.00 -24.33
N ASN A 171 -5.30 -7.04 -25.61
CA ASN A 171 -4.16 -7.84 -26.07
C ASN A 171 -2.83 -7.13 -25.73
N PRO A 172 -2.04 -7.62 -24.75
CA PRO A 172 -0.81 -6.93 -24.33
C PRO A 172 0.26 -6.85 -25.43
N GLY A 173 0.18 -7.73 -26.43
CA GLY A 173 1.09 -7.78 -27.56
C GLY A 173 0.93 -6.59 -28.53
N LEU A 174 -0.18 -5.89 -28.51
CA LEU A 174 -0.46 -4.80 -29.46
C LEU A 174 0.13 -3.47 -28.99
N PRO A 175 0.97 -2.79 -29.79
CA PRO A 175 1.47 -1.45 -29.47
C PRO A 175 0.37 -0.41 -29.26
N GLU A 176 -0.74 -0.51 -29.99
CA GLU A 176 -1.91 0.37 -29.91
C GLU A 176 -2.59 0.26 -28.54
N VAL A 177 -2.72 -0.94 -27.99
CA VAL A 177 -3.26 -1.21 -26.66
C VAL A 177 -2.36 -0.58 -25.59
N ARG A 178 -1.03 -0.72 -25.72
CA ARG A 178 -0.10 -0.08 -24.79
C ARG A 178 -0.19 1.45 -24.83
N LYS A 179 -0.28 2.04 -26.02
CA LYS A 179 -0.49 3.49 -26.20
C LYS A 179 -1.80 3.96 -25.57
N PHE A 180 -2.88 3.21 -25.74
CA PHE A 180 -4.18 3.49 -25.13
C PHE A 180 -4.11 3.46 -23.61
N THR A 181 -3.54 2.40 -23.03
CA THR A 181 -3.39 2.29 -21.57
C THR A 181 -2.53 3.43 -20.98
N VAL A 182 -1.46 3.82 -21.68
CA VAL A 182 -0.65 4.98 -21.30
C VAL A 182 -1.46 6.27 -21.36
N ALA A 183 -2.30 6.46 -22.39
CA ALA A 183 -3.16 7.64 -22.51
C ALA A 183 -4.17 7.73 -21.35
N VAL A 184 -4.77 6.59 -20.94
CA VAL A 184 -5.68 6.54 -19.78
C VAL A 184 -4.96 6.97 -18.50
N VAL A 185 -3.74 6.45 -18.25
CA VAL A 185 -2.97 6.83 -17.06
C VAL A 185 -2.52 8.28 -17.11
N LYS A 186 -2.09 8.80 -18.28
CA LYS A 186 -1.73 10.22 -18.44
C LYS A 186 -2.92 11.14 -18.14
N ASP A 187 -4.12 10.81 -18.62
CA ASP A 187 -5.35 11.59 -18.34
C ASP A 187 -5.65 11.61 -16.84
N LEU A 188 -5.60 10.45 -16.18
CA LEU A 188 -5.80 10.32 -14.75
C LEU A 188 -4.80 11.16 -13.94
N VAL A 189 -3.50 10.99 -14.19
CA VAL A 189 -2.41 11.69 -13.47
C VAL A 189 -2.51 13.20 -13.69
N LYS A 190 -2.83 13.65 -14.91
CA LYS A 190 -2.95 15.07 -15.23
C LYS A 190 -4.08 15.75 -14.46
N ARG A 191 -5.23 15.08 -14.35
CA ARG A 191 -6.47 15.71 -13.85
C ARG A 191 -6.64 15.62 -12.34
N TYR A 192 -6.10 14.58 -11.68
CA TYR A 192 -6.36 14.30 -10.28
C TYR A 192 -5.12 14.44 -9.41
N ASP A 193 -5.30 14.84 -8.16
CA ASP A 193 -4.22 14.98 -7.15
C ASP A 193 -4.01 13.64 -6.42
N ILE A 194 -3.74 12.58 -7.20
CA ILE A 194 -3.40 11.25 -6.67
C ILE A 194 -1.95 11.21 -6.20
N ASP A 195 -1.67 10.41 -5.15
CA ASP A 195 -0.31 10.23 -4.62
C ASP A 195 0.45 9.13 -5.38
N ALA A 196 -0.27 8.15 -5.95
CA ALA A 196 0.34 7.08 -6.71
C ALA A 196 -0.60 6.51 -7.78
N VAL A 197 0.01 5.95 -8.84
CA VAL A 197 -0.60 4.96 -9.73
C VAL A 197 -0.20 3.58 -9.22
N HIS A 198 -1.18 2.69 -9.06
CA HIS A 198 -0.98 1.32 -8.60
C HIS A 198 -1.58 0.33 -9.58
N MET A 199 -0.84 -0.74 -9.93
CA MET A 199 -1.35 -1.84 -10.74
C MET A 199 -1.29 -3.14 -9.97
N ASP A 200 -2.23 -4.04 -10.28
CA ASP A 200 -2.27 -5.40 -9.73
C ASP A 200 -1.34 -6.36 -10.51
N ASP A 201 -1.53 -7.66 -10.32
CA ASP A 201 -0.72 -8.72 -10.91
C ASP A 201 -1.26 -9.26 -12.25
N TYR A 202 -2.35 -8.70 -12.78
CA TYR A 202 -3.00 -9.20 -14.00
C TYR A 202 -2.42 -8.54 -15.28
N PHE A 203 -1.13 -8.74 -15.55
CA PHE A 203 -0.52 -8.35 -16.83
C PHE A 203 -0.96 -9.31 -17.93
N TYR A 204 -0.59 -10.59 -17.85
CA TYR A 204 -1.31 -11.67 -18.50
C TYR A 204 -2.22 -12.33 -17.47
N PRO A 205 -3.37 -12.88 -17.89
CA PRO A 205 -4.29 -13.51 -16.94
C PRO A 205 -3.72 -14.80 -16.34
N TYR A 206 -4.18 -15.17 -15.16
CA TYR A 206 -3.88 -16.45 -14.55
C TYR A 206 -4.20 -17.59 -15.50
N ARG A 207 -3.32 -18.59 -15.55
CA ARG A 207 -3.49 -19.73 -16.45
C ARG A 207 -4.76 -20.50 -16.13
N ILE A 208 -5.54 -20.80 -17.18
CA ILE A 208 -6.64 -21.74 -17.12
C ILE A 208 -6.07 -23.11 -17.52
N PRO A 209 -6.25 -24.17 -16.71
CA PRO A 209 -5.75 -25.51 -17.05
C PRO A 209 -6.10 -25.92 -18.47
N ASN A 210 -5.12 -26.41 -19.21
CA ASN A 210 -5.26 -26.90 -20.60
C ASN A 210 -5.78 -25.85 -21.60
N LYS A 211 -5.66 -24.55 -21.29
CA LYS A 211 -6.05 -23.47 -22.19
C LYS A 211 -4.95 -22.44 -22.31
N GLU A 212 -4.41 -22.31 -23.52
CA GLU A 212 -3.42 -21.28 -23.83
C GLU A 212 -4.08 -19.92 -24.02
N PHE A 213 -3.39 -18.83 -23.63
CA PHE A 213 -3.85 -17.47 -23.93
C PHE A 213 -3.81 -17.25 -25.45
N PRO A 214 -4.88 -16.77 -26.10
CA PRO A 214 -5.04 -16.84 -27.55
C PRO A 214 -4.37 -15.70 -28.31
N ASP A 215 -3.11 -15.39 -28.01
CA ASP A 215 -2.30 -14.33 -28.62
C ASP A 215 -1.37 -14.82 -29.76
N GLU A 216 -1.51 -16.09 -30.20
CA GLU A 216 -0.66 -16.73 -31.20
C GLU A 216 -0.52 -15.91 -32.49
N LYS A 217 -1.65 -15.42 -33.04
CA LYS A 217 -1.67 -14.60 -34.25
C LYS A 217 -0.83 -13.31 -34.08
N THR A 218 -0.94 -12.68 -32.92
CA THR A 218 -0.16 -11.46 -32.61
C THR A 218 1.32 -11.78 -32.44
N PHE A 219 1.64 -12.89 -31.80
CA PHE A 219 3.00 -13.37 -31.66
C PHE A 219 3.67 -13.63 -33.01
N GLN A 220 2.99 -14.32 -33.92
CA GLN A 220 3.51 -14.58 -35.28
C GLN A 220 3.84 -13.29 -36.04
N LEU A 221 3.01 -12.25 -35.85
CA LEU A 221 3.20 -10.97 -36.53
C LEU A 221 4.27 -10.10 -35.85
N LEU A 222 4.39 -10.11 -34.53
CA LEU A 222 5.16 -9.14 -33.75
C LEU A 222 6.26 -9.75 -32.88
N GLY A 223 6.40 -11.07 -32.84
CA GLY A 223 7.37 -11.77 -31.98
C GLY A 223 8.82 -11.59 -32.39
N LYS A 224 9.11 -11.15 -33.63
CA LYS A 224 10.47 -10.76 -34.09
C LYS A 224 11.57 -11.78 -33.79
N GLY A 225 11.27 -13.08 -33.88
CA GLY A 225 12.23 -14.14 -33.64
C GLY A 225 12.49 -14.50 -32.18
N MET A 226 11.80 -13.88 -31.24
CA MET A 226 11.79 -14.28 -29.82
C MET A 226 11.04 -15.60 -29.64
N ASN A 227 11.34 -16.34 -28.57
CA ASN A 227 10.38 -17.31 -28.08
C ASN A 227 9.14 -16.60 -27.49
N LYS A 228 8.01 -17.30 -27.42
CA LYS A 228 6.73 -16.70 -27.07
C LYS A 228 6.68 -16.14 -25.65
N ASP A 229 7.32 -16.80 -24.70
CA ASP A 229 7.31 -16.38 -23.30
C ASP A 229 8.19 -15.12 -23.11
N ASP A 230 9.34 -15.02 -23.76
CA ASP A 230 10.16 -13.81 -23.74
C ASP A 230 9.46 -12.65 -24.45
N TRP A 231 8.74 -12.90 -25.53
CA TRP A 231 7.95 -11.89 -26.19
C TRP A 231 6.82 -11.37 -25.27
N ARG A 232 6.13 -12.24 -24.54
CA ARG A 232 5.12 -11.84 -23.55
C ARG A 232 5.72 -10.98 -22.43
N ARG A 233 6.90 -11.39 -21.90
CA ARG A 233 7.63 -10.57 -20.91
C ARG A 233 8.02 -9.21 -21.47
N SER A 234 8.53 -9.15 -22.70
CA SER A 234 8.90 -7.89 -23.35
C SER A 234 7.69 -6.94 -23.53
N ASN A 235 6.47 -7.46 -23.69
CA ASN A 235 5.25 -6.66 -23.74
C ASN A 235 4.93 -6.07 -22.36
N CYS A 236 5.08 -6.85 -21.27
CA CYS A 236 4.91 -6.37 -19.91
C CYS A 236 5.98 -5.32 -19.55
N ASP A 237 7.25 -5.58 -19.90
CA ASP A 237 8.34 -4.61 -19.68
C ASP A 237 8.08 -3.30 -20.42
N SER A 238 7.60 -3.39 -21.66
CA SER A 238 7.29 -2.21 -22.47
C SER A 238 6.19 -1.34 -21.86
N ILE A 239 5.10 -1.93 -21.34
CA ILE A 239 4.03 -1.12 -20.73
C ILE A 239 4.52 -0.48 -19.44
N ILE A 240 5.26 -1.19 -18.58
CA ILE A 240 5.80 -0.63 -17.34
C ILE A 240 6.75 0.53 -17.62
N LEU A 241 7.69 0.37 -18.56
CA LEU A 241 8.60 1.44 -18.94
C LEU A 241 7.84 2.66 -19.51
N ASN A 242 6.86 2.44 -20.40
CA ASN A 242 6.08 3.51 -20.98
C ASN A 242 5.25 4.27 -19.92
N LEU A 243 4.69 3.56 -18.94
CA LEU A 243 3.96 4.16 -17.84
C LEU A 243 4.89 4.95 -16.91
N HIS A 244 6.07 4.40 -16.58
CA HIS A 244 7.09 5.12 -15.84
C HIS A 244 7.39 6.49 -16.48
N HIS A 245 7.72 6.51 -17.76
CA HIS A 245 8.01 7.75 -18.48
C HIS A 245 6.79 8.70 -18.51
N ALA A 246 5.61 8.15 -18.77
CA ALA A 246 4.39 8.95 -18.87
C ALA A 246 4.01 9.62 -17.54
N ILE A 247 4.15 8.93 -16.43
CA ILE A 247 3.88 9.48 -15.09
C ILE A 247 4.89 10.58 -14.77
N ARG A 248 6.20 10.30 -14.98
CA ARG A 248 7.27 11.28 -14.71
C ARG A 248 7.16 12.54 -15.58
N GLU A 249 6.71 12.40 -16.84
CA GLU A 249 6.47 13.53 -17.74
C GLU A 249 5.33 14.44 -17.27
N VAL A 250 4.26 13.86 -16.71
CA VAL A 250 3.04 14.62 -16.32
C VAL A 250 3.15 15.22 -14.92
N LYS A 251 3.48 14.37 -13.93
CA LYS A 251 3.65 14.75 -12.52
C LYS A 251 4.75 13.91 -11.88
N PRO A 252 5.99 14.40 -11.83
CA PRO A 252 7.15 13.65 -11.30
C PRO A 252 6.99 13.14 -9.86
N ALA A 253 6.19 13.84 -9.04
CA ALA A 253 5.94 13.49 -7.66
C ALA A 253 4.98 12.28 -7.47
N VAL A 254 4.21 11.91 -8.50
CA VAL A 254 3.28 10.77 -8.42
C VAL A 254 4.07 9.46 -8.45
N LYS A 255 3.90 8.65 -7.41
CA LYS A 255 4.56 7.34 -7.24
C LYS A 255 3.97 6.32 -8.23
N PHE A 256 4.78 5.33 -8.62
CA PHE A 256 4.30 4.21 -9.45
C PHE A 256 4.63 2.88 -8.77
N GLY A 257 3.61 2.07 -8.46
CA GLY A 257 3.76 0.81 -7.77
C GLY A 257 2.99 -0.35 -8.38
N ILE A 258 3.45 -1.56 -8.05
CA ILE A 258 2.89 -2.82 -8.53
C ILE A 258 2.64 -3.74 -7.34
N SER A 259 1.49 -4.46 -7.33
CA SER A 259 1.25 -5.55 -6.40
C SER A 259 1.27 -6.91 -7.14
N PRO A 260 2.46 -7.50 -7.30
CA PRO A 260 2.61 -8.76 -8.01
C PRO A 260 2.13 -9.95 -7.17
N PHE A 261 1.92 -11.09 -7.81
CA PHE A 261 1.81 -12.37 -7.14
C PHE A 261 3.01 -12.60 -6.19
N GLY A 262 2.81 -13.28 -5.06
CA GLY A 262 3.81 -13.37 -3.99
C GLY A 262 5.12 -14.08 -4.36
N VAL A 263 5.15 -14.88 -5.42
CA VAL A 263 6.33 -15.66 -5.85
C VAL A 263 6.80 -15.19 -7.22
N TRP A 264 8.04 -14.67 -7.28
CA TRP A 264 8.66 -14.32 -8.57
C TRP A 264 8.98 -15.57 -9.39
N ARG A 265 9.81 -16.47 -8.87
CA ARG A 265 10.11 -17.82 -9.36
C ARG A 265 10.48 -18.74 -8.21
N ASN A 266 10.31 -20.05 -8.40
CA ASN A 266 10.82 -21.04 -7.44
C ASN A 266 12.33 -21.24 -7.63
N LEU A 267 13.05 -21.56 -6.56
CA LEU A 267 14.50 -21.87 -6.59
C LEU A 267 14.82 -23.05 -7.52
N SER A 268 13.89 -23.99 -7.69
CA SER A 268 14.05 -25.13 -8.62
C SER A 268 14.02 -24.72 -10.10
N GLN A 269 13.49 -23.53 -10.42
CA GLN A 269 13.40 -22.99 -11.79
C GLN A 269 14.51 -21.99 -12.08
N ASP A 270 14.97 -21.26 -11.05
CA ASP A 270 15.99 -20.23 -11.17
C ASP A 270 16.79 -20.10 -9.87
N PRO A 271 18.15 -20.06 -9.90
CA PRO A 271 18.97 -19.88 -8.71
C PRO A 271 18.68 -18.60 -7.92
N MET A 272 18.11 -17.57 -8.55
CA MET A 272 17.65 -16.36 -7.89
C MET A 272 16.23 -16.50 -7.30
N GLY A 273 15.52 -17.58 -7.57
CA GLY A 273 14.17 -17.83 -7.09
C GLY A 273 14.10 -18.05 -5.58
N SER A 274 12.88 -17.91 -5.03
CA SER A 274 12.60 -18.21 -3.62
C SER A 274 12.57 -19.73 -3.37
N ASN A 275 12.93 -20.16 -2.15
CA ASN A 275 12.81 -21.56 -1.74
C ASN A 275 11.34 -21.94 -1.51
N THR A 276 10.57 -21.95 -2.58
CA THR A 276 9.14 -22.26 -2.63
C THR A 276 8.86 -23.35 -3.66
N LYS A 277 7.61 -23.86 -3.65
CA LYS A 277 7.08 -24.84 -4.60
C LYS A 277 5.71 -24.36 -5.13
N ALA A 278 5.62 -23.06 -5.44
CA ALA A 278 4.39 -22.47 -5.93
C ALA A 278 4.03 -23.04 -7.32
N GLY A 279 2.75 -23.30 -7.54
CA GLY A 279 2.24 -23.76 -8.83
C GLY A 279 2.12 -22.66 -9.88
N GLN A 280 2.31 -21.39 -9.47
CA GLN A 280 2.28 -20.22 -10.33
C GLN A 280 3.34 -19.24 -9.87
N THR A 281 3.91 -18.48 -10.83
CA THR A 281 4.96 -17.49 -10.60
C THR A 281 4.73 -16.25 -11.46
N ASN A 282 5.34 -15.11 -11.06
CA ASN A 282 5.25 -13.90 -11.86
C ASN A 282 5.94 -14.07 -13.22
N TYR A 283 7.17 -14.59 -13.21
CA TYR A 283 8.03 -14.62 -14.38
C TYR A 283 7.56 -15.62 -15.45
N ASP A 284 7.19 -16.84 -15.02
CA ASP A 284 6.88 -17.93 -15.96
C ASP A 284 5.40 -17.97 -16.36
N ASP A 285 4.48 -17.50 -15.48
CA ASP A 285 3.04 -17.68 -15.68
C ASP A 285 2.33 -16.36 -16.00
N LEU A 286 2.74 -15.26 -15.36
CA LEU A 286 2.17 -13.92 -15.57
C LEU A 286 3.04 -13.05 -16.49
N TYR A 287 4.20 -13.56 -16.91
CA TYR A 287 5.16 -12.90 -17.80
C TYR A 287 5.60 -11.53 -17.30
N ALA A 288 5.69 -11.38 -15.98
CA ALA A 288 6.04 -10.14 -15.29
C ALA A 288 7.42 -10.27 -14.62
N ASP A 289 8.42 -9.60 -15.17
CA ASP A 289 9.77 -9.57 -14.60
C ASP A 289 9.94 -8.43 -13.60
N ILE A 290 9.34 -8.63 -12.41
CA ILE A 290 9.34 -7.63 -11.34
C ILE A 290 10.76 -7.25 -10.91
N LEU A 291 11.71 -8.20 -10.92
CA LEU A 291 13.09 -7.91 -10.54
C LEU A 291 13.75 -6.94 -11.52
N LEU A 292 13.54 -7.13 -12.81
CA LEU A 292 14.01 -6.19 -13.83
C LEU A 292 13.45 -4.78 -13.58
N TRP A 293 12.15 -4.66 -13.28
CA TRP A 293 11.51 -3.37 -13.08
C TRP A 293 12.05 -2.64 -11.84
N LEU A 294 12.32 -3.38 -10.75
CA LEU A 294 12.97 -2.86 -9.54
C LEU A 294 14.42 -2.43 -9.81
N GLN A 295 15.22 -3.29 -10.45
CA GLN A 295 16.62 -3.01 -10.79
C GLN A 295 16.80 -1.78 -11.69
N LYS A 296 15.89 -1.62 -12.65
CA LYS A 296 15.89 -0.47 -13.56
C LYS A 296 15.27 0.80 -12.96
N GLY A 297 14.62 0.67 -11.79
CA GLY A 297 13.91 1.78 -11.15
C GLY A 297 12.69 2.26 -11.93
N TRP A 298 12.06 1.36 -12.71
CA TRP A 298 10.84 1.69 -13.45
C TRP A 298 9.61 1.76 -12.55
N ILE A 299 9.67 1.17 -11.37
CA ILE A 299 8.66 1.28 -10.34
C ILE A 299 9.28 1.81 -9.05
N ASP A 300 8.50 2.55 -8.26
CA ASP A 300 8.95 3.18 -7.02
C ASP A 300 8.75 2.27 -5.81
N TYR A 301 7.70 1.44 -5.85
CA TYR A 301 7.42 0.49 -4.79
C TYR A 301 6.79 -0.80 -5.34
N VAL A 302 6.95 -1.87 -4.57
CA VAL A 302 6.38 -3.18 -4.85
C VAL A 302 5.61 -3.68 -3.64
N VAL A 303 4.46 -4.35 -3.89
CA VAL A 303 3.58 -4.91 -2.85
C VAL A 303 3.30 -6.39 -3.16
N PRO A 304 4.27 -7.31 -2.99
CA PRO A 304 4.02 -8.72 -3.25
C PRO A 304 2.91 -9.25 -2.36
N GLN A 305 1.98 -10.01 -2.94
CA GLN A 305 0.79 -10.55 -2.28
C GLN A 305 1.15 -11.82 -1.50
N LEU A 306 1.62 -11.69 -0.26
CA LEU A 306 2.01 -12.82 0.60
C LEU A 306 0.81 -13.33 1.41
N TYR A 307 -0.19 -13.90 0.71
CA TYR A 307 -1.46 -14.35 1.31
C TYR A 307 -1.40 -15.76 1.89
N TRP A 308 -0.25 -16.15 2.43
CA TRP A 308 0.00 -17.42 3.11
C TRP A 308 0.37 -17.20 4.58
N GLU A 309 0.05 -18.18 5.40
CA GLU A 309 0.52 -18.22 6.79
C GLU A 309 1.99 -18.59 6.85
N ARG A 310 2.62 -18.27 7.96
CA ARG A 310 3.98 -18.71 8.27
C ARG A 310 4.02 -20.24 8.42
N GLY A 311 5.03 -20.86 7.84
CA GLY A 311 5.16 -22.32 7.76
C GLY A 311 4.31 -23.00 6.70
N HIS A 312 3.72 -22.23 5.74
CA HIS A 312 2.97 -22.81 4.64
C HIS A 312 3.88 -23.65 3.72
N ALA A 313 3.51 -24.90 3.46
CA ALA A 313 4.39 -25.91 2.85
C ALA A 313 4.88 -25.56 1.42
N LEU A 314 4.09 -24.80 0.64
CA LEU A 314 4.40 -24.48 -0.77
C LEU A 314 4.93 -23.06 -0.95
N ALA A 315 4.52 -22.14 -0.08
CA ALA A 315 4.84 -20.72 -0.19
C ALA A 315 4.81 -20.08 1.20
N ASP A 316 5.83 -20.39 2.02
CA ASP A 316 5.96 -19.89 3.39
C ASP A 316 6.12 -18.37 3.39
N TYR A 317 5.28 -17.68 4.19
CA TYR A 317 5.33 -16.23 4.37
C TYR A 317 6.75 -15.74 4.75
N SER A 318 7.39 -16.37 5.73
CA SER A 318 8.71 -15.97 6.22
C SER A 318 9.81 -16.15 5.17
N VAL A 319 9.73 -17.22 4.38
CA VAL A 319 10.66 -17.46 3.26
C VAL A 319 10.50 -16.37 2.20
N LEU A 320 9.26 -16.05 1.83
CA LEU A 320 8.97 -15.03 0.83
C LEU A 320 9.30 -13.62 1.32
N LEU A 321 8.97 -13.29 2.56
CA LEU A 321 9.30 -11.99 3.16
C LEU A 321 10.81 -11.73 3.12
N LYS A 322 11.62 -12.72 3.55
CA LYS A 322 13.07 -12.63 3.47
C LYS A 322 13.54 -12.45 2.03
N TRP A 323 13.01 -13.24 1.11
CA TRP A 323 13.39 -13.18 -0.30
C TRP A 323 13.10 -11.81 -0.93
N TRP A 324 11.92 -11.25 -0.70
CA TRP A 324 11.57 -9.92 -1.20
C TRP A 324 12.40 -8.82 -0.56
N ASN A 325 12.68 -8.92 0.76
CA ASN A 325 13.58 -7.99 1.44
C ASN A 325 14.96 -7.94 0.78
N ASP A 326 15.51 -9.11 0.43
CA ASP A 326 16.84 -9.23 -0.16
C ASP A 326 16.87 -8.78 -1.64
N ASN A 327 15.72 -8.72 -2.31
CA ASN A 327 15.58 -8.41 -3.73
C ASN A 327 14.74 -7.15 -4.01
N SER A 328 14.69 -6.18 -3.09
CA SER A 328 13.96 -4.91 -3.29
C SER A 328 14.72 -3.88 -4.11
N TYR A 329 16.03 -4.06 -4.31
CA TYR A 329 16.93 -3.19 -5.10
C TYR A 329 16.83 -1.70 -4.73
N GLY A 330 16.64 -1.41 -3.44
CA GLY A 330 16.55 -0.04 -2.92
C GLY A 330 15.22 0.68 -3.22
N ARG A 331 14.25 -0.02 -3.80
CA ARG A 331 12.88 0.49 -3.93
C ARG A 331 12.05 0.15 -2.68
N GLN A 332 10.97 0.88 -2.46
CA GLN A 332 10.10 0.63 -1.30
C GLN A 332 9.43 -0.75 -1.44
N LEU A 333 9.52 -1.54 -0.38
CA LEU A 333 8.86 -2.84 -0.26
C LEU A 333 7.77 -2.77 0.81
N TYR A 334 6.54 -2.93 0.41
CA TYR A 334 5.38 -3.12 1.30
C TYR A 334 4.86 -4.54 1.13
N ILE A 335 4.40 -5.17 2.19
CA ILE A 335 3.93 -6.57 2.11
C ILE A 335 2.41 -6.62 2.03
N GLY A 336 1.91 -7.28 0.98
CA GLY A 336 0.50 -7.59 0.83
C GLY A 336 0.06 -8.64 1.84
N GLN A 337 -0.84 -8.27 2.75
CA GLN A 337 -1.32 -9.11 3.85
C GLN A 337 -2.70 -9.70 3.52
N GLY A 338 -2.83 -11.02 3.69
CA GLY A 338 -4.08 -11.74 3.45
C GLY A 338 -5.09 -11.59 4.59
N PHE A 339 -5.56 -10.40 4.91
CA PHE A 339 -6.49 -10.16 6.01
C PHE A 339 -7.79 -10.96 5.89
N TYR A 340 -8.27 -11.17 4.66
CA TYR A 340 -9.44 -11.98 4.34
C TYR A 340 -9.28 -13.47 4.65
N ARG A 341 -8.03 -13.92 4.85
CA ARG A 341 -7.71 -15.32 5.16
C ARG A 341 -8.08 -15.73 6.58
N ALA A 342 -8.38 -14.77 7.46
CA ALA A 342 -8.77 -15.04 8.83
C ALA A 342 -9.78 -16.19 8.92
N GLY A 343 -9.46 -17.21 9.72
CA GLY A 343 -10.32 -18.38 9.91
C GLY A 343 -10.33 -19.42 8.80
N SER A 344 -9.66 -19.21 7.65
CA SER A 344 -9.75 -20.07 6.48
C SER A 344 -9.09 -21.46 6.64
N ASN A 345 -8.06 -21.58 7.47
CA ASN A 345 -7.40 -22.86 7.82
C ASN A 345 -6.82 -22.78 9.24
N ALA A 346 -6.09 -23.81 9.67
CA ALA A 346 -5.54 -23.89 11.03
C ALA A 346 -4.57 -22.75 11.36
N GLY A 347 -3.68 -22.36 10.43
CA GLY A 347 -2.75 -21.26 10.60
C GLY A 347 -3.49 -19.91 10.72
N TRP A 348 -4.45 -19.65 9.84
CA TRP A 348 -5.24 -18.42 9.83
C TRP A 348 -6.34 -18.34 10.91
N LYS A 349 -6.62 -19.43 11.63
CA LYS A 349 -7.44 -19.43 12.87
C LYS A 349 -6.66 -18.91 14.06
N ASN A 350 -5.32 -18.91 14.01
CA ASN A 350 -4.48 -18.39 15.07
C ASN A 350 -4.59 -16.86 15.13
N PRO A 351 -5.10 -16.25 16.21
CA PRO A 351 -5.24 -14.79 16.32
C PRO A 351 -3.87 -14.08 16.31
N ASN A 352 -2.79 -14.78 16.62
CA ASN A 352 -1.43 -14.24 16.62
C ASN A 352 -0.74 -14.31 15.25
N GLU A 353 -1.36 -14.86 14.21
CA GLU A 353 -0.69 -14.99 12.90
C GLU A 353 -0.37 -13.64 12.30
N LEU A 354 -1.37 -12.75 12.10
CA LEU A 354 -1.13 -11.41 11.58
C LEU A 354 -0.21 -10.56 12.49
N PRO A 355 -0.42 -10.51 13.82
CA PRO A 355 0.53 -9.89 14.75
C PRO A 355 1.97 -10.34 14.59
N ALA A 356 2.19 -11.64 14.38
CA ALA A 356 3.53 -12.17 14.21
C ALA A 356 4.12 -11.82 12.83
N GLN A 357 3.32 -11.82 11.76
CA GLN A 357 3.74 -11.32 10.44
C GLN A 357 4.17 -9.85 10.50
N ILE A 358 3.43 -8.99 11.22
CA ILE A 358 3.81 -7.57 11.41
C ILE A 358 5.12 -7.44 12.20
N LYS A 359 5.31 -8.22 13.26
CA LYS A 359 6.58 -8.20 14.01
C LYS A 359 7.75 -8.65 13.15
N GLU A 360 7.54 -9.70 12.36
CA GLU A 360 8.57 -10.26 11.50
C GLU A 360 8.96 -9.27 10.40
N LEU A 361 8.01 -8.68 9.68
CA LEU A 361 8.32 -7.69 8.63
C LEU A 361 9.09 -6.47 9.17
N ARG A 362 8.80 -6.01 10.40
CA ARG A 362 9.52 -4.90 11.06
C ARG A 362 10.95 -5.26 11.44
N SER A 363 11.33 -6.55 11.45
CA SER A 363 12.71 -6.99 11.70
C SER A 363 13.59 -6.89 10.45
N TYR A 364 13.01 -6.69 9.28
CA TYR A 364 13.72 -6.58 8.01
C TYR A 364 13.91 -5.12 7.57
N ARG A 365 15.16 -4.76 7.26
CA ARG A 365 15.55 -3.36 7.00
C ARG A 365 14.88 -2.75 5.76
N ASN A 366 14.69 -3.55 4.72
CA ASN A 366 14.17 -3.07 3.43
C ASN A 366 12.65 -3.24 3.30
N THR A 367 11.96 -3.64 4.39
CA THR A 367 10.51 -3.77 4.41
C THR A 367 9.91 -2.59 5.17
N GLN A 368 9.11 -1.77 4.48
CA GLN A 368 8.66 -0.49 5.03
C GLN A 368 7.14 -0.45 5.30
N GLY A 369 6.48 -1.60 5.40
CA GLY A 369 5.08 -1.63 5.81
C GLY A 369 4.22 -2.70 5.16
N SER A 370 2.91 -2.53 5.26
CA SER A 370 1.91 -3.51 4.84
C SER A 370 0.77 -2.89 4.04
N VAL A 371 0.16 -3.70 3.17
CA VAL A 371 -1.13 -3.39 2.53
C VAL A 371 -2.08 -4.56 2.74
N TYR A 372 -3.29 -4.29 3.23
CA TYR A 372 -4.24 -5.32 3.63
C TYR A 372 -5.31 -5.57 2.55
N PHE A 373 -5.46 -6.81 2.11
CA PHE A 373 -6.55 -7.22 1.22
C PHE A 373 -7.67 -7.88 2.02
N SER A 374 -8.85 -7.30 2.08
CA SER A 374 -9.29 -6.02 1.57
C SER A 374 -10.17 -5.30 2.60
N SER A 375 -10.63 -4.09 2.30
CA SER A 375 -11.37 -3.22 3.21
C SER A 375 -12.54 -3.89 3.92
N LYS A 376 -13.40 -4.64 3.20
CA LYS A 376 -14.56 -5.33 3.80
C LYS A 376 -14.19 -6.32 4.90
N SER A 377 -12.97 -6.84 4.89
CA SER A 377 -12.52 -7.80 5.89
C SER A 377 -12.35 -7.18 7.28
N PHE A 378 -12.26 -5.85 7.36
CA PHE A 378 -12.18 -5.12 8.63
C PHE A 378 -13.55 -4.98 9.34
N ASP A 379 -14.67 -5.10 8.62
CA ASP A 379 -16.01 -4.86 9.17
C ASP A 379 -16.32 -5.72 10.41
N ASN A 380 -15.82 -6.94 10.48
CA ASN A 380 -16.14 -7.92 11.51
C ASN A 380 -15.00 -8.16 12.51
N ASN A 381 -13.92 -7.34 12.49
CA ASN A 381 -12.78 -7.50 13.39
C ASN A 381 -12.31 -8.96 13.52
N PRO A 382 -11.99 -9.67 12.41
CA PRO A 382 -11.69 -11.08 12.45
C PRO A 382 -10.46 -11.36 13.32
N ASN A 383 -10.52 -12.42 14.14
CA ASN A 383 -9.47 -12.81 15.10
C ASN A 383 -9.04 -11.69 16.07
N GLY A 384 -9.80 -10.58 16.21
CA GLY A 384 -9.41 -9.41 16.99
C GLY A 384 -8.29 -8.58 16.36
N TRP A 385 -8.03 -8.75 15.07
CA TRP A 385 -6.90 -8.10 14.40
C TRP A 385 -7.06 -6.58 14.28
N CYS A 386 -8.27 -6.05 14.09
CA CYS A 386 -8.49 -4.59 14.11
C CYS A 386 -8.12 -3.99 15.47
N ASP A 387 -8.48 -4.66 16.58
CA ASP A 387 -8.12 -4.21 17.93
C ASP A 387 -6.60 -4.30 18.15
N SER A 388 -5.98 -5.36 17.65
CA SER A 388 -4.51 -5.55 17.72
C SER A 388 -3.76 -4.46 16.96
N LEU A 389 -4.22 -4.10 15.74
CA LEU A 389 -3.66 -2.99 14.99
C LEU A 389 -3.81 -1.67 15.76
N ARG A 390 -5.04 -1.28 16.10
CA ARG A 390 -5.37 -0.01 16.72
C ARG A 390 -4.71 0.20 18.08
N ASN A 391 -4.74 -0.82 18.95
CA ASN A 391 -4.30 -0.67 20.33
C ASN A 391 -2.81 -0.97 20.54
N ASN A 392 -2.17 -1.68 19.58
CA ASN A 392 -0.77 -2.11 19.70
C ASN A 392 0.10 -1.61 18.56
N TYR A 393 -0.03 -2.23 17.35
CA TYR A 393 0.93 -2.03 16.28
C TYR A 393 0.84 -0.65 15.63
N TYR A 394 -0.37 -0.09 15.51
CA TYR A 394 -0.68 1.18 14.86
C TYR A 394 -1.27 2.20 15.84
N LYS A 395 -1.01 2.02 17.13
CA LYS A 395 -1.47 2.92 18.19
C LYS A 395 -1.07 4.38 17.93
N TYR A 396 0.14 4.57 17.48
CA TYR A 396 0.67 5.89 17.10
C TYR A 396 0.68 6.04 15.58
N PRO A 397 0.48 7.25 15.06
CA PRO A 397 0.55 7.50 13.63
C PRO A 397 1.95 7.21 13.08
N ALA A 398 1.99 6.93 11.78
CA ALA A 398 3.22 6.85 11.01
C ALA A 398 3.04 7.58 9.69
N LEU A 399 4.12 8.17 9.19
CA LEU A 399 4.17 8.73 7.84
C LEU A 399 4.41 7.60 6.83
N VAL A 400 3.90 7.77 5.63
CA VAL A 400 4.34 6.95 4.49
C VAL A 400 5.83 7.19 4.27
N PRO A 401 6.65 6.15 4.07
CA PRO A 401 8.07 6.33 3.87
C PRO A 401 8.38 7.25 2.68
N ALA A 402 9.21 8.26 2.90
CA ALA A 402 9.67 9.15 1.85
C ALA A 402 10.48 8.40 0.79
N MET A 403 10.44 8.89 -0.44
CA MET A 403 11.15 8.31 -1.60
C MET A 403 12.19 9.32 -2.13
N PRO A 404 13.44 9.28 -1.64
CA PRO A 404 14.45 10.30 -1.97
C PRO A 404 14.75 10.44 -3.47
N TRP A 405 14.49 9.39 -4.26
CA TRP A 405 14.64 9.45 -5.73
C TRP A 405 13.50 10.19 -6.44
N ILE A 406 12.42 10.54 -5.72
CA ILE A 406 11.32 11.39 -6.20
C ILE A 406 11.49 12.80 -5.67
N ASP A 407 11.69 12.94 -4.34
CA ASP A 407 11.88 14.19 -3.63
C ASP A 407 12.71 13.95 -2.36
N ASP A 408 13.84 14.62 -2.22
CA ASP A 408 14.75 14.57 -1.08
C ASP A 408 14.83 15.91 -0.33
N SER A 409 14.01 16.88 -0.72
CA SER A 409 13.91 18.19 -0.05
C SER A 409 13.19 18.07 1.29
N SER A 410 13.59 18.91 2.26
CA SER A 410 12.90 19.02 3.55
C SER A 410 12.19 20.35 3.61
N PRO A 411 10.93 20.41 4.08
CA PRO A 411 10.24 21.67 4.23
C PRO A 411 10.86 22.53 5.34
N ASP A 412 10.55 23.84 5.34
CA ASP A 412 10.94 24.74 6.42
C ASP A 412 10.36 24.30 7.77
N ALA A 413 11.09 24.55 8.86
CA ALA A 413 10.60 24.29 10.22
C ALA A 413 9.46 25.25 10.59
N PRO A 414 8.42 24.77 11.32
CA PRO A 414 7.34 25.64 11.77
C PRO A 414 7.82 26.60 12.87
N ARG A 415 7.24 27.80 12.93
CA ARG A 415 7.43 28.75 14.03
C ARG A 415 6.52 28.41 15.19
N VAL A 416 7.05 28.49 16.39
CA VAL A 416 6.35 28.24 17.64
C VAL A 416 6.27 29.50 18.47
N THR A 417 5.09 29.82 18.98
CA THR A 417 4.86 30.91 19.96
C THR A 417 4.18 30.33 21.17
N LYS A 418 4.83 30.39 22.33
CA LYS A 418 4.22 30.01 23.61
C LYS A 418 3.10 30.98 23.95
N LYS A 419 1.99 30.48 24.39
CA LYS A 419 0.85 31.21 24.95
C LYS A 419 0.86 31.04 26.47
N GLU A 420 -0.30 30.83 27.06
CA GLU A 420 -0.43 30.64 28.51
C GLU A 420 -0.28 29.14 28.87
N GLY A 421 0.42 28.88 29.99
CA GLY A 421 0.62 27.50 30.47
C GLY A 421 1.41 26.61 29.51
N ARG A 422 0.84 25.48 29.16
CA ARG A 422 1.38 24.51 28.17
C ARG A 422 0.67 24.61 26.80
N SER A 423 0.23 25.84 26.45
CA SER A 423 -0.40 26.15 25.17
C SER A 423 0.62 26.77 24.20
N TYR A 424 0.59 26.36 22.95
CA TYR A 424 1.48 26.82 21.90
C TYR A 424 0.72 27.08 20.61
N GLU A 425 1.02 28.20 19.95
CA GLU A 425 0.63 28.42 18.57
C GLU A 425 1.79 28.00 17.66
N VAL A 426 1.48 27.13 16.70
CA VAL A 426 2.43 26.60 15.72
C VAL A 426 1.99 27.05 14.34
N VAL A 427 2.89 27.69 13.58
CA VAL A 427 2.59 28.27 12.27
C VAL A 427 3.68 27.90 11.27
N TYR A 428 3.28 27.32 10.17
CA TYR A 428 4.12 27.13 8.99
C TYR A 428 3.97 28.32 8.05
N ASN A 429 5.09 28.95 7.70
CA ASN A 429 5.14 30.11 6.80
C ASN A 429 6.06 29.91 5.59
N GLY A 430 6.48 28.65 5.32
CA GLY A 430 7.28 28.33 4.14
C GLY A 430 6.48 28.49 2.84
N GLN A 431 7.18 28.47 1.72
CA GLN A 431 6.55 28.63 0.39
C GLN A 431 5.94 27.34 -0.14
N GLU A 432 6.40 26.20 0.33
CA GLU A 432 5.89 24.88 -0.07
C GLU A 432 4.51 24.59 0.52
N VAL A 433 3.72 23.83 -0.21
CA VAL A 433 2.44 23.28 0.31
C VAL A 433 2.76 22.07 1.17
N ILE A 434 2.55 22.19 2.49
CA ILE A 434 2.75 21.08 3.42
C ILE A 434 1.52 20.16 3.47
N LYS A 435 1.77 18.87 3.70
CA LYS A 435 0.74 17.85 4.02
C LYS A 435 0.12 18.10 5.41
N GLY A 436 0.94 18.65 6.35
CA GLY A 436 0.48 18.96 7.69
C GLY A 436 1.60 19.24 8.68
N ILE A 437 1.22 19.32 9.95
CA ILE A 437 2.12 19.51 11.10
C ILE A 437 2.09 18.24 11.95
N GLY A 438 3.28 17.75 12.40
CA GLY A 438 3.40 16.60 13.30
C GLY A 438 3.78 17.05 14.71
N LEU A 439 3.17 16.43 15.73
CA LEU A 439 3.58 16.52 17.15
C LEU A 439 4.37 15.29 17.53
N LEU A 440 5.55 15.47 18.12
CA LEU A 440 6.45 14.39 18.54
C LEU A 440 6.89 14.58 19.99
N VAL A 441 7.25 13.47 20.62
CA VAL A 441 7.92 13.45 21.91
C VAL A 441 9.26 12.74 21.84
N VAL A 442 10.23 13.22 22.62
CA VAL A 442 11.56 12.62 22.76
C VAL A 442 11.79 12.33 24.25
N ALA A 443 12.14 11.11 24.57
CA ALA A 443 12.41 10.70 25.94
C ALA A 443 13.60 11.48 26.54
N PRO A 444 13.64 11.72 27.86
CA PRO A 444 14.76 12.39 28.53
C PRO A 444 16.10 11.71 28.21
N GLY A 445 17.13 12.53 27.95
CA GLY A 445 18.46 12.03 27.63
C GLY A 445 18.67 11.47 26.22
N LYS A 446 17.62 11.41 25.39
CA LYS A 446 17.75 11.05 23.97
C LYS A 446 18.02 12.29 23.11
N GLU A 447 18.72 12.07 22.01
CA GLU A 447 18.92 13.11 20.99
C GLU A 447 17.60 13.44 20.28
N ALA A 448 17.40 14.72 19.98
CA ALA A 448 16.19 15.18 19.28
C ALA A 448 16.32 14.94 17.77
N ARG A 449 16.18 13.71 17.33
CA ARG A 449 16.08 13.32 15.91
C ARG A 449 14.72 12.70 15.62
N PHE A 450 14.19 12.90 14.43
CA PHE A 450 12.89 12.35 14.04
C PHE A 450 12.82 10.83 14.22
N ILE A 451 13.91 10.12 13.91
CA ILE A 451 13.95 8.65 14.03
C ILE A 451 13.95 8.16 15.49
N ASP A 452 14.42 8.99 16.44
CA ASP A 452 14.49 8.66 17.89
C ASP A 452 13.28 9.20 18.67
N ALA A 453 12.43 9.99 18.02
CA ALA A 453 11.20 10.53 18.55
C ALA A 453 10.03 9.55 18.36
N GLN A 454 8.95 9.76 19.11
CA GLN A 454 7.66 9.11 18.87
C GLN A 454 6.71 10.15 18.26
N LEU A 455 6.23 9.91 17.07
CA LEU A 455 5.15 10.69 16.46
C LEU A 455 3.84 10.41 17.22
N ILE A 456 3.21 11.45 17.76
CA ILE A 456 2.01 11.37 18.60
C ILE A 456 0.76 11.70 17.79
N GLU A 457 0.83 12.76 16.98
CA GLU A 457 -0.28 13.21 16.17
C GLU A 457 0.19 13.87 14.88
N VAL A 458 -0.64 13.79 13.83
CA VAL A 458 -0.48 14.54 12.59
C VAL A 458 -1.74 15.37 12.38
N PHE A 459 -1.57 16.67 12.14
CA PHE A 459 -2.63 17.63 11.83
C PHE A 459 -2.66 17.86 10.31
N PRO A 460 -3.46 17.08 9.56
CA PRO A 460 -3.43 17.10 8.11
C PRO A 460 -4.00 18.42 7.56
N GLN A 461 -3.42 18.88 6.45
CA GLN A 461 -3.85 20.09 5.72
C GLN A 461 -3.91 21.36 6.59
N ARG A 462 -3.07 21.42 7.63
CA ARG A 462 -2.97 22.56 8.54
C ARG A 462 -1.61 23.21 8.44
N ASN A 463 -1.59 24.51 8.15
CA ASN A 463 -0.40 25.36 8.25
C ASN A 463 -0.37 26.19 9.56
N ARG A 464 -1.45 26.17 10.34
CA ARG A 464 -1.58 26.80 11.66
C ARG A 464 -2.39 25.91 12.57
N ILE A 465 -1.88 25.65 13.78
CA ILE A 465 -2.57 24.92 14.84
C ILE A 465 -2.34 25.56 16.20
N THR A 466 -3.23 25.32 17.13
CA THR A 466 -3.02 25.61 18.56
C THR A 466 -2.93 24.28 19.30
N LEU A 467 -1.80 24.04 19.98
CA LEU A 467 -1.54 22.84 20.75
C LEU A 467 -1.78 23.12 22.24
N GLN A 468 -2.55 22.24 22.88
CA GLN A 468 -2.70 22.18 24.34
C GLN A 468 -2.03 20.87 24.79
N LEU A 469 -0.78 20.96 25.28
CA LEU A 469 0.00 19.73 25.56
C LEU A 469 -0.59 18.88 26.67
N ASP A 470 -1.46 19.44 27.54
CA ASP A 470 -2.16 18.70 28.59
C ASP A 470 -3.17 17.68 28.04
N GLN A 471 -3.56 17.81 26.77
CA GLN A 471 -4.40 16.83 26.05
C GLN A 471 -3.61 15.59 25.60
N TYR A 472 -2.29 15.61 25.67
CA TYR A 472 -1.38 14.54 25.21
C TYR A 472 -0.55 13.99 26.40
N PRO A 473 -1.03 12.92 27.07
CA PRO A 473 -0.32 12.32 28.21
C PRO A 473 1.12 11.95 27.92
N GLU A 474 1.43 11.58 26.67
CA GLU A 474 2.78 11.24 26.20
C GLU A 474 3.77 12.38 26.33
N THR A 475 3.31 13.63 26.44
CA THR A 475 4.18 14.81 26.64
C THR A 475 4.67 14.97 28.08
N ASN A 476 4.06 14.25 29.04
CA ASN A 476 4.43 14.34 30.45
C ASN A 476 5.80 13.69 30.70
N GLY A 477 6.75 14.47 31.20
CA GLY A 477 8.12 14.01 31.44
C GLY A 477 8.99 13.85 30.18
N ASN A 478 8.44 14.10 29.00
CA ASN A 478 9.15 14.07 27.73
C ASN A 478 9.33 15.47 27.15
N ARG A 479 10.36 15.66 26.32
CA ARG A 479 10.51 16.87 25.50
C ARG A 479 9.55 16.79 24.32
N SER A 480 8.86 17.88 24.03
CA SER A 480 7.87 17.94 22.95
C SER A 480 8.38 18.77 21.77
N PHE A 481 8.13 18.30 20.56
CA PHE A 481 8.58 18.91 19.31
C PHE A 481 7.47 18.93 18.28
N VAL A 482 7.58 19.85 17.32
CA VAL A 482 6.76 19.89 16.12
C VAL A 482 7.62 19.89 14.87
N VAL A 483 7.04 19.37 13.79
CA VAL A 483 7.63 19.36 12.45
C VAL A 483 6.59 19.76 11.41
N SER A 484 7.04 20.34 10.32
CA SER A 484 6.26 20.42 9.07
C SER A 484 6.49 19.15 8.26
N ILE A 485 5.47 18.69 7.56
CA ILE A 485 5.48 17.48 6.73
C ILE A 485 5.05 17.89 5.32
N ASP A 486 5.89 17.65 4.31
CA ASP A 486 5.56 17.93 2.91
C ASP A 486 4.70 16.83 2.25
N LYS A 487 4.36 16.99 0.98
CA LYS A 487 3.60 15.99 0.21
C LYS A 487 4.41 14.70 -0.04
N GLY A 488 5.75 14.78 -0.07
CA GLY A 488 6.67 13.64 -0.18
C GLY A 488 6.85 12.85 1.12
N ASN A 489 6.26 13.32 2.23
CA ASN A 489 6.45 12.86 3.61
C ASN A 489 7.88 13.14 4.16
N ASN A 490 8.63 14.06 3.55
CA ASN A 490 9.81 14.59 4.17
C ASN A 490 9.42 15.48 5.35
N VAL A 491 10.26 15.53 6.37
CA VAL A 491 10.01 16.30 7.59
C VAL A 491 11.04 17.39 7.76
N SER A 492 10.61 18.54 8.29
CA SER A 492 11.49 19.63 8.66
C SER A 492 12.42 19.25 9.82
N PRO A 493 13.45 20.06 10.12
CA PRO A 493 14.09 20.04 11.43
C PRO A 493 13.06 20.16 12.57
N LEU A 494 13.35 19.52 13.71
CA LEU A 494 12.47 19.54 14.89
C LEU A 494 12.50 20.91 15.56
N THR A 495 11.32 21.49 15.82
CA THR A 495 11.15 22.71 16.63
C THR A 495 10.63 22.36 18.01
N GLU A 496 11.39 22.69 19.08
CA GLU A 496 11.04 22.36 20.45
C GLU A 496 9.96 23.29 21.01
N LEU A 497 9.00 22.72 21.74
CA LEU A 497 7.96 23.41 22.50
C LEU A 497 8.49 23.68 23.92
N LYS A 498 9.02 24.87 24.19
CA LYS A 498 9.66 25.30 25.47
C LYS A 498 8.75 26.14 26.32
#